data_3c8b05c7a9caed15eb33e54f23122c70
#
_entry.id   3c8b05c7a9caed15eb33e54f23122c70
#
_cell.length_a   1.000
_cell.length_b   1.000
_cell.length_c   1.000
_cell.angle_alpha   90.00
_cell.angle_beta   90.00
_cell.angle_gamma   90.00
#
_symmetry.space_group_name_H-M   'P 1'
#
loop_
_entity.id
_entity.type
_entity.pdbx_description
1 polymer ?
#
loop_
_entity_poly.entity_id
_entity_poly.type
_entity_poly.pdbx_seq_one_letter_code
_entity_poly.pdbx_strand_id
1 'polypeptide(L)'
;MNFLFAWRYFRAKKSTNAINIIAWVSMAAIVVGAASLILVLSVFNGFEDLVKSLYTSFYPDLKITPSSGKTLTLSPEQLRQLAGVQGVRDLSLVAEDKALLENGESRAIAYLKGVDGKYARVTGIAGKLRTGKFELGTADHPLAVLGTGIESILGLEADRAVIPLSVYLFKKGGADYTADPLASMSNENMGTSGTFFIQQDFDDHYVITNLAFIKRMLGLKADEYSGAELALDDSRQAPLLKPVLQRLLGKDYQIQTRYEQNQSLYNVMGTEKWVIYVVLTLILVVAAFNMVGALTMLVWEKQKDIHVLKALGANDAMIQKIFLSEGLLLALMGGGFGVLLAIFICWLQSKYHLVPLQGGSFLIDYYPVKLVATDFLLVLSTILVVALLASWLPSKKAAAQPIELS
;
A
#
# COMPACT_ATOMS: atom_id res chain seq x y z
N MET A 1 5.37 23.65 37.96
CA MET A 1 4.39 24.53 38.64
C MET A 1 3.23 24.89 37.68
N ASN A 2 3.48 25.36 36.47
CA ASN A 2 2.47 25.78 35.49
C ASN A 2 1.43 24.69 35.12
N PHE A 3 1.86 23.42 34.96
CA PHE A 3 0.99 22.30 34.66
C PHE A 3 0.02 21.93 35.81
N LEU A 4 0.46 22.16 37.06
CA LEU A 4 -0.39 21.97 38.26
C LEU A 4 -1.51 22.99 38.33
N PHE A 5 -1.25 24.25 37.94
CA PHE A 5 -2.28 25.28 37.84
C PHE A 5 -3.24 24.97 36.71
N ALA A 6 -2.77 24.56 35.52
CA ALA A 6 -3.61 24.18 34.38
C ALA A 6 -4.51 22.98 34.75
N TRP A 7 -3.99 21.96 35.43
CA TRP A 7 -4.79 20.81 35.89
C TRP A 7 -5.86 21.20 36.92
N ARG A 8 -5.53 22.09 37.88
CA ARG A 8 -6.49 22.58 38.86
C ARG A 8 -7.58 23.46 38.20
N TYR A 9 -7.22 24.29 37.23
CA TYR A 9 -8.19 25.10 36.49
C TYR A 9 -9.13 24.22 35.65
N PHE A 10 -8.61 23.19 35.02
CA PHE A 10 -9.43 22.23 34.29
C PHE A 10 -10.46 21.51 35.21
N ARG A 11 -10.06 21.17 36.44
CA ARG A 11 -10.91 20.42 37.38
C ARG A 11 -11.79 21.32 38.27
N ALA A 12 -11.53 22.61 38.34
CA ALA A 12 -12.30 23.54 39.15
C ALA A 12 -13.75 23.66 38.62
N LYS A 13 -14.72 23.72 39.57
CA LYS A 13 -16.12 24.01 39.20
C LYS A 13 -16.16 25.37 38.50
N LYS A 14 -16.58 25.42 37.24
CA LYS A 14 -16.73 26.62 36.45
C LYS A 14 -18.07 27.29 36.80
N SER A 15 -18.09 28.59 36.87
CA SER A 15 -19.26 29.37 37.37
C SER A 15 -20.44 29.32 36.41
N THR A 16 -20.24 29.03 35.13
CA THR A 16 -21.28 28.96 34.11
C THR A 16 -21.27 27.63 33.34
N ASN A 17 -22.44 26.98 33.19
CA ASN A 17 -22.60 25.75 32.45
C ASN A 17 -22.13 25.86 30.97
N ALA A 18 -22.27 27.04 30.36
CA ALA A 18 -21.89 27.28 28.96
C ALA A 18 -20.40 27.04 28.70
N ILE A 19 -19.51 27.45 29.60
CA ILE A 19 -18.05 27.29 29.45
C ILE A 19 -17.66 25.82 29.49
N ASN A 20 -18.29 25.05 30.39
CA ASN A 20 -18.09 23.62 30.45
C ASN A 20 -18.50 22.94 29.12
N ILE A 21 -19.64 23.32 28.57
CA ILE A 21 -20.12 22.76 27.29
C ILE A 21 -19.13 23.07 26.16
N ILE A 22 -18.65 24.33 26.05
CA ILE A 22 -17.68 24.71 25.00
C ILE A 22 -16.36 23.94 25.16
N ALA A 23 -15.87 23.78 26.38
CA ALA A 23 -14.64 23.01 26.65
C ALA A 23 -14.81 21.52 26.27
N TRP A 24 -15.96 20.90 26.61
CA TRP A 24 -16.26 19.53 26.25
C TRP A 24 -16.46 19.35 24.74
N VAL A 25 -17.13 20.29 24.06
CA VAL A 25 -17.28 20.28 22.60
C VAL A 25 -15.92 20.39 21.91
N SER A 26 -15.04 21.28 22.40
CA SER A 26 -13.68 21.42 21.87
C SER A 26 -12.86 20.15 22.07
N MET A 27 -12.95 19.53 23.25
CA MET A 27 -12.27 18.27 23.52
C MET A 27 -12.81 17.14 22.64
N ALA A 28 -14.15 17.04 22.50
CA ALA A 28 -14.78 16.05 21.64
C ALA A 28 -14.36 16.20 20.17
N ALA A 29 -14.25 17.45 19.68
CA ALA A 29 -13.79 17.73 18.33
C ALA A 29 -12.33 17.23 18.11
N ILE A 30 -11.45 17.42 19.11
CA ILE A 30 -10.07 16.90 19.05
C ILE A 30 -10.08 15.36 19.11
N VAL A 31 -10.91 14.74 19.96
CA VAL A 31 -11.07 13.27 20.05
C VAL A 31 -11.46 12.71 18.68
N VAL A 32 -12.51 13.27 18.07
CA VAL A 32 -12.98 12.80 16.76
C VAL A 32 -11.94 13.04 15.68
N GLY A 33 -11.30 14.22 15.63
CA GLY A 33 -10.26 14.51 14.66
C GLY A 33 -9.06 13.56 14.78
N ALA A 34 -8.56 13.33 16.01
CA ALA A 34 -7.47 12.41 16.28
C ALA A 34 -7.84 10.95 15.94
N ALA A 35 -9.03 10.52 16.33
CA ALA A 35 -9.52 9.18 16.02
C ALA A 35 -9.66 8.97 14.51
N SER A 36 -10.23 9.93 13.79
CA SER A 36 -10.39 9.85 12.33
C SER A 36 -9.05 9.77 11.61
N LEU A 37 -8.05 10.58 12.02
CA LEU A 37 -6.69 10.51 11.47
C LEU A 37 -6.09 9.10 11.62
N ILE A 38 -6.13 8.54 12.82
CA ILE A 38 -5.56 7.21 13.07
C ILE A 38 -6.35 6.12 12.36
N LEU A 39 -7.69 6.17 12.39
CA LEU A 39 -8.54 5.19 11.72
C LEU A 39 -8.27 5.13 10.21
N VAL A 40 -8.30 6.29 9.56
CA VAL A 40 -8.10 6.36 8.11
C VAL A 40 -6.69 5.92 7.72
N LEU A 41 -5.65 6.37 8.46
CA LEU A 41 -4.28 5.90 8.23
C LEU A 41 -4.14 4.39 8.46
N SER A 42 -4.82 3.83 9.48
CA SER A 42 -4.78 2.40 9.78
C SER A 42 -5.47 1.55 8.71
N VAL A 43 -6.60 2.02 8.16
CA VAL A 43 -7.27 1.39 7.02
C VAL A 43 -6.38 1.46 5.78
N PHE A 44 -5.77 2.61 5.52
CA PHE A 44 -4.86 2.78 4.40
C PHE A 44 -3.65 1.85 4.49
N ASN A 45 -3.01 1.76 5.66
CA ASN A 45 -1.90 0.82 5.89
C ASN A 45 -2.33 -0.65 5.73
N GLY A 46 -3.54 -0.99 6.18
CA GLY A 46 -4.10 -2.32 6.01
C GLY A 46 -4.31 -2.66 4.53
N PHE A 47 -4.83 -1.71 3.76
CA PHE A 47 -5.04 -1.86 2.33
C PHE A 47 -3.71 -1.94 1.56
N GLU A 48 -2.75 -1.08 1.92
CA GLU A 48 -1.38 -1.12 1.38
C GLU A 48 -0.72 -2.49 1.61
N ASP A 49 -0.87 -3.05 2.81
CA ASP A 49 -0.33 -4.36 3.17
C ASP A 49 -1.00 -5.50 2.39
N LEU A 50 -2.33 -5.42 2.22
CA LEU A 50 -3.10 -6.35 1.39
C LEU A 50 -2.62 -6.32 -0.05
N VAL A 51 -2.57 -5.14 -0.68
CA VAL A 51 -2.10 -4.98 -2.06
C VAL A 51 -0.68 -5.54 -2.20
N LYS A 52 0.24 -5.19 -1.29
CA LYS A 52 1.60 -5.76 -1.28
C LYS A 52 1.59 -7.29 -1.22
N SER A 53 0.72 -7.89 -0.41
CA SER A 53 0.63 -9.35 -0.28
C SER A 53 0.12 -10.03 -1.55
N LEU A 54 -0.82 -9.41 -2.27
CA LEU A 54 -1.32 -9.89 -3.55
C LEU A 54 -0.23 -9.84 -4.61
N TYR A 55 0.47 -8.72 -4.70
CA TYR A 55 1.58 -8.55 -5.65
C TYR A 55 2.76 -9.49 -5.37
N THR A 56 3.03 -9.85 -4.12
CA THR A 56 4.07 -10.86 -3.79
C THR A 56 3.75 -12.25 -4.32
N SER A 57 2.49 -12.54 -4.61
CA SER A 57 2.09 -13.84 -5.17
C SER A 57 2.40 -13.98 -6.65
N PHE A 58 2.62 -12.88 -7.35
CA PHE A 58 2.90 -12.86 -8.80
C PHE A 58 4.30 -12.35 -9.13
N TYR A 59 4.75 -11.27 -8.46
CA TYR A 59 6.05 -10.67 -8.70
C TYR A 59 7.15 -11.31 -7.84
N PRO A 60 8.30 -11.69 -8.45
CA PRO A 60 9.46 -12.21 -7.74
C PRO A 60 10.13 -11.13 -6.88
N ASP A 61 11.02 -11.53 -5.99
CA ASP A 61 11.83 -10.60 -5.20
C ASP A 61 12.74 -9.73 -6.07
N LEU A 62 13.35 -10.36 -7.09
CA LEU A 62 14.16 -9.70 -8.11
C LEU A 62 13.79 -10.23 -9.50
N LYS A 63 13.63 -9.31 -10.45
CA LYS A 63 13.41 -9.63 -11.87
C LYS A 63 14.60 -9.09 -12.68
N ILE A 64 15.16 -9.95 -13.53
CA ILE A 64 16.21 -9.62 -14.48
C ILE A 64 15.58 -9.52 -15.86
N THR A 65 15.74 -8.40 -16.52
CA THR A 65 15.24 -8.11 -17.87
C THR A 65 16.36 -7.55 -18.74
N PRO A 66 16.25 -7.55 -20.06
CA PRO A 66 17.23 -6.87 -20.89
C PRO A 66 17.15 -5.35 -20.69
N SER A 67 18.31 -4.65 -20.77
CA SER A 67 18.33 -3.17 -20.73
C SER A 67 17.76 -2.56 -22.00
N SER A 68 17.81 -3.26 -23.13
CA SER A 68 17.18 -2.87 -24.39
C SER A 68 16.65 -4.09 -25.14
N GLY A 69 15.56 -3.90 -25.91
CA GLY A 69 14.89 -5.00 -26.59
C GLY A 69 13.93 -5.79 -25.69
N LYS A 70 13.47 -6.95 -26.16
CA LYS A 70 12.48 -7.80 -25.47
C LYS A 70 13.07 -9.08 -24.86
N THR A 71 14.31 -9.44 -25.24
CA THR A 71 14.92 -10.71 -24.86
C THR A 71 16.35 -10.55 -24.41
N LEU A 72 16.78 -11.39 -23.49
CA LEU A 72 18.13 -11.49 -22.97
C LEU A 72 18.69 -12.88 -23.22
N THR A 73 20.01 -13.00 -23.29
CA THR A 73 20.72 -14.28 -23.40
C THR A 73 21.42 -14.56 -22.10
N LEU A 74 21.16 -15.72 -21.50
CA LEU A 74 21.83 -16.18 -20.26
C LEU A 74 22.58 -17.48 -20.52
N SER A 75 23.90 -17.44 -20.41
CA SER A 75 24.71 -18.64 -20.53
C SER A 75 24.50 -19.60 -19.33
N PRO A 76 24.75 -20.92 -19.51
CA PRO A 76 24.66 -21.86 -18.39
C PRO A 76 25.57 -21.51 -17.22
N GLU A 77 26.70 -20.83 -17.50
CA GLU A 77 27.63 -20.33 -16.49
C GLU A 77 26.99 -19.20 -15.66
N GLN A 78 26.42 -18.20 -16.33
CA GLN A 78 25.71 -17.09 -15.66
C GLN A 78 24.55 -17.59 -14.81
N LEU A 79 23.78 -18.58 -15.30
CA LEU A 79 22.70 -19.19 -14.53
C LEU A 79 23.21 -19.89 -13.26
N ARG A 80 24.35 -20.60 -13.34
CA ARG A 80 24.96 -21.21 -12.16
C ARG A 80 25.46 -20.15 -11.17
N GLN A 81 26.10 -19.12 -11.67
CA GLN A 81 26.59 -18.01 -10.84
C GLN A 81 25.42 -17.31 -10.13
N LEU A 82 24.33 -16.99 -10.85
CA LEU A 82 23.13 -16.41 -10.26
C LEU A 82 22.51 -17.27 -9.16
N ALA A 83 22.38 -18.58 -9.42
CA ALA A 83 21.85 -19.53 -8.45
C ALA A 83 22.78 -19.77 -7.24
N GLY A 84 24.10 -19.50 -7.40
CA GLY A 84 25.10 -19.63 -6.34
C GLY A 84 25.27 -18.39 -5.46
N VAL A 85 24.60 -17.27 -5.78
CA VAL A 85 24.66 -16.06 -4.95
C VAL A 85 24.01 -16.31 -3.60
N GLN A 86 24.73 -16.03 -2.52
CA GLN A 86 24.21 -16.20 -1.17
C GLN A 86 22.97 -15.32 -0.93
N GLY A 87 21.88 -15.93 -0.46
CA GLY A 87 20.58 -15.29 -0.26
C GLY A 87 19.61 -15.47 -1.43
N VAL A 88 20.04 -16.05 -2.56
CA VAL A 88 19.13 -16.48 -3.64
C VAL A 88 18.65 -17.90 -3.32
N ARG A 89 17.33 -18.04 -3.13
CA ARG A 89 16.68 -19.33 -2.83
C ARG A 89 16.38 -20.15 -4.07
N ASP A 90 15.75 -19.53 -5.05
CA ASP A 90 15.36 -20.16 -6.32
C ASP A 90 15.44 -19.15 -7.47
N LEU A 91 15.65 -19.68 -8.68
CA LEU A 91 15.69 -18.92 -9.93
C LEU A 91 14.81 -19.64 -10.96
N SER A 92 13.92 -18.90 -11.60
CA SER A 92 13.05 -19.35 -12.69
C SER A 92 13.31 -18.51 -13.95
N LEU A 93 13.27 -19.18 -15.10
CA LEU A 93 13.42 -18.56 -16.40
C LEU A 93 12.04 -18.31 -17.02
N VAL A 94 11.86 -17.16 -17.66
CA VAL A 94 10.57 -16.78 -18.24
C VAL A 94 10.72 -16.30 -19.67
N ALA A 95 9.71 -16.62 -20.49
CA ALA A 95 9.51 -16.06 -21.81
C ALA A 95 8.06 -15.58 -21.90
N GLU A 96 7.84 -14.30 -22.20
CA GLU A 96 6.50 -13.72 -22.25
C GLU A 96 6.34 -12.76 -23.42
N ASP A 97 5.18 -12.80 -24.05
CA ASP A 97 4.72 -11.76 -24.99
C ASP A 97 3.18 -11.75 -25.04
N LYS A 98 2.63 -10.72 -25.67
CA LYS A 98 1.18 -10.62 -25.89
C LYS A 98 0.73 -11.65 -26.91
N ALA A 99 -0.29 -12.41 -26.57
CA ALA A 99 -0.92 -13.42 -27.38
C ALA A 99 -2.40 -13.11 -27.59
N LEU A 100 -2.94 -13.50 -28.75
CA LEU A 100 -4.35 -13.63 -28.97
C LEU A 100 -4.73 -15.07 -28.66
N LEU A 101 -5.71 -15.25 -27.78
CA LEU A 101 -6.30 -16.53 -27.40
C LEU A 101 -7.69 -16.62 -27.97
N GLU A 102 -8.05 -17.77 -28.54
CA GLU A 102 -9.36 -18.01 -29.18
C GLU A 102 -9.94 -19.32 -28.67
N ASN A 103 -11.22 -19.27 -28.26
CA ASN A 103 -12.06 -20.42 -27.92
C ASN A 103 -13.39 -20.31 -28.70
N GLY A 104 -13.49 -20.96 -29.83
CA GLY A 104 -14.65 -20.82 -30.72
C GLY A 104 -14.79 -19.37 -31.22
N GLU A 105 -15.88 -18.70 -30.88
CA GLU A 105 -16.11 -17.30 -31.25
C GLU A 105 -15.53 -16.30 -30.25
N SER A 106 -15.15 -16.73 -29.02
CA SER A 106 -14.63 -15.88 -27.97
C SER A 106 -13.13 -15.63 -28.15
N ARG A 107 -12.70 -14.37 -27.94
CA ARG A 107 -11.31 -13.96 -28.11
C ARG A 107 -10.85 -13.12 -26.95
N ALA A 108 -9.61 -13.35 -26.50
CA ALA A 108 -8.95 -12.55 -25.46
C ALA A 108 -7.52 -12.23 -25.87
N ILE A 109 -7.08 -11.01 -25.56
CA ILE A 109 -5.66 -10.63 -25.65
C ILE A 109 -5.07 -10.72 -24.25
N ALA A 110 -4.04 -11.55 -24.07
CA ALA A 110 -3.38 -11.74 -22.78
C ALA A 110 -1.86 -11.77 -22.93
N TYR A 111 -1.16 -11.51 -21.83
CA TYR A 111 0.26 -11.84 -21.71
C TYR A 111 0.37 -13.34 -21.48
N LEU A 112 0.94 -14.03 -22.45
CA LEU A 112 1.22 -15.45 -22.34
C LEU A 112 2.63 -15.62 -21.78
N LYS A 113 2.70 -16.10 -20.54
CA LYS A 113 3.95 -16.24 -19.78
C LYS A 113 4.35 -17.70 -19.69
N GLY A 114 5.36 -18.08 -20.46
CA GLY A 114 6.00 -19.39 -20.37
C GLY A 114 7.00 -19.41 -19.24
N VAL A 115 6.88 -20.42 -18.36
CA VAL A 115 7.70 -20.54 -17.15
C VAL A 115 8.26 -21.94 -17.00
N ASP A 116 9.37 -22.08 -16.28
CA ASP A 116 9.96 -23.37 -15.97
C ASP A 116 9.35 -24.02 -14.72
N GLY A 117 9.72 -25.25 -14.41
CA GLY A 117 9.17 -26.00 -13.27
C GLY A 117 9.52 -25.44 -11.88
N LYS A 118 10.41 -24.43 -11.81
CA LYS A 118 10.79 -23.78 -10.55
C LYS A 118 9.90 -22.56 -10.24
N TYR A 119 9.13 -22.08 -11.21
CA TYR A 119 8.32 -20.88 -11.09
C TYR A 119 7.40 -20.86 -9.88
N ALA A 120 6.73 -21.99 -9.59
CA ALA A 120 5.85 -22.13 -8.43
C ALA A 120 6.59 -21.96 -7.08
N ARG A 121 7.91 -22.13 -7.04
CA ARG A 121 8.73 -21.88 -5.83
C ARG A 121 9.26 -20.45 -5.78
N VAL A 122 9.37 -19.79 -6.92
CA VAL A 122 9.80 -18.39 -7.03
C VAL A 122 8.65 -17.44 -6.72
N THR A 123 7.43 -17.80 -7.13
CA THR A 123 6.22 -17.02 -6.87
C THR A 123 5.22 -17.80 -6.01
N GLY A 124 4.26 -17.12 -5.41
CA GLY A 124 3.20 -17.74 -4.62
C GLY A 124 1.99 -18.22 -5.43
N ILE A 125 2.07 -18.24 -6.75
CA ILE A 125 0.90 -18.42 -7.63
C ILE A 125 0.21 -19.78 -7.47
N ALA A 126 0.97 -20.83 -7.18
CA ALA A 126 0.40 -22.16 -6.94
C ALA A 126 -0.57 -22.21 -5.74
N GLY A 127 -0.39 -21.32 -4.76
CA GLY A 127 -1.29 -21.14 -3.62
C GLY A 127 -2.50 -20.24 -3.91
N LYS A 128 -2.62 -19.71 -5.12
CA LYS A 128 -3.69 -18.79 -5.55
C LYS A 128 -4.60 -19.40 -6.61
N LEU A 129 -4.57 -20.72 -6.77
CA LEU A 129 -5.50 -21.40 -7.66
C LEU A 129 -6.93 -21.31 -7.13
N ARG A 130 -7.86 -21.00 -8.02
CA ARG A 130 -9.31 -21.04 -7.76
C ARG A 130 -9.88 -22.41 -8.10
N THR A 131 -9.50 -22.94 -9.28
CA THR A 131 -9.92 -24.27 -9.75
C THR A 131 -8.74 -24.99 -10.40
N GLY A 132 -8.83 -26.31 -10.50
CA GLY A 132 -7.85 -27.14 -11.18
C GLY A 132 -6.53 -27.28 -10.47
N LYS A 133 -5.42 -27.43 -11.26
CA LYS A 133 -4.05 -27.65 -10.76
C LYS A 133 -3.06 -26.77 -11.49
N PHE A 134 -1.93 -26.47 -10.83
CA PHE A 134 -0.80 -25.78 -11.45
C PHE A 134 0.04 -26.79 -12.27
N GLU A 135 -0.47 -27.20 -13.40
CA GLU A 135 0.19 -28.11 -14.34
C GLU A 135 0.36 -27.40 -15.69
N LEU A 136 1.59 -27.36 -16.19
CA LEU A 136 1.93 -26.61 -17.41
C LEU A 136 2.20 -27.52 -18.60
N GLY A 137 2.09 -28.82 -18.40
CA GLY A 137 2.33 -29.80 -19.45
C GLY A 137 3.79 -29.82 -19.95
N THR A 138 3.94 -30.24 -21.20
CA THR A 138 5.23 -30.29 -21.91
C THR A 138 5.23 -29.35 -23.11
N ALA A 139 6.34 -29.28 -23.83
CA ALA A 139 6.42 -28.49 -25.07
C ALA A 139 5.44 -28.96 -26.14
N ASP A 140 5.20 -30.29 -26.23
CA ASP A 140 4.34 -30.91 -27.24
C ASP A 140 2.88 -31.03 -26.79
N HIS A 141 2.66 -31.06 -25.49
CA HIS A 141 1.32 -31.06 -24.87
C HIS A 141 1.27 -29.95 -23.81
N PRO A 142 1.22 -28.67 -24.27
CA PRO A 142 1.20 -27.54 -23.34
C PRO A 142 -0.14 -27.42 -22.65
N LEU A 143 -0.09 -27.09 -21.36
CA LEU A 143 -1.23 -26.76 -20.54
C LEU A 143 -1.10 -25.33 -20.03
N ALA A 144 -2.23 -24.67 -19.87
CA ALA A 144 -2.32 -23.31 -19.39
C ALA A 144 -3.08 -23.19 -18.06
N VAL A 145 -2.60 -22.34 -17.20
CA VAL A 145 -3.31 -21.84 -16.04
C VAL A 145 -3.74 -20.41 -16.35
N LEU A 146 -5.04 -20.17 -16.42
CA LEU A 146 -5.63 -18.90 -16.84
C LEU A 146 -5.89 -18.00 -15.63
N GLY A 147 -5.82 -16.67 -15.81
CA GLY A 147 -6.47 -15.77 -14.89
C GLY A 147 -8.00 -15.89 -14.99
N THR A 148 -8.71 -15.75 -13.88
CA THR A 148 -10.18 -15.91 -13.85
C THR A 148 -10.91 -14.95 -14.78
N GLY A 149 -10.37 -13.76 -15.03
CA GLY A 149 -10.94 -12.80 -15.99
C GLY A 149 -10.81 -13.31 -17.43
N ILE A 150 -9.64 -13.87 -17.80
CA ILE A 150 -9.43 -14.48 -19.13
C ILE A 150 -10.34 -15.70 -19.31
N GLU A 151 -10.48 -16.57 -18.29
CA GLU A 151 -11.41 -17.70 -18.31
C GLU A 151 -12.83 -17.23 -18.60
N SER A 152 -13.27 -16.16 -17.92
CA SER A 152 -14.61 -15.58 -18.10
C SER A 152 -14.82 -15.00 -19.50
N ILE A 153 -13.82 -14.28 -20.04
CA ILE A 153 -13.87 -13.70 -21.39
C ILE A 153 -13.96 -14.81 -22.45
N LEU A 154 -13.19 -15.88 -22.28
CA LEU A 154 -13.17 -17.02 -23.22
C LEU A 154 -14.37 -17.95 -23.05
N GLY A 155 -15.18 -17.79 -22.01
CA GLY A 155 -16.38 -18.56 -21.77
C GLY A 155 -16.14 -20.08 -21.60
N LEU A 156 -15.05 -20.44 -20.89
CA LEU A 156 -14.67 -21.83 -20.64
C LEU A 156 -14.46 -22.11 -19.16
N GLU A 157 -14.50 -23.38 -18.76
CA GLU A 157 -14.08 -23.88 -17.45
C GLU A 157 -12.73 -24.55 -17.63
N ALA A 158 -11.63 -23.89 -17.15
CA ALA A 158 -10.26 -24.30 -17.48
C ALA A 158 -9.84 -25.66 -16.90
N ASP A 159 -10.49 -26.12 -15.83
CA ASP A 159 -10.25 -27.44 -15.22
C ASP A 159 -11.00 -28.57 -15.91
N ARG A 160 -11.93 -28.26 -16.83
CA ARG A 160 -12.80 -29.21 -17.51
C ARG A 160 -12.85 -29.06 -19.04
N ALA A 161 -12.13 -28.08 -19.58
CA ALA A 161 -12.14 -27.79 -21.00
C ALA A 161 -11.57 -28.96 -21.80
N VAL A 162 -12.38 -29.52 -22.69
CA VAL A 162 -11.99 -30.61 -23.60
C VAL A 162 -11.43 -30.05 -24.92
N ILE A 163 -11.86 -28.85 -25.30
CA ILE A 163 -11.43 -28.18 -26.54
C ILE A 163 -10.17 -27.36 -26.23
N PRO A 164 -9.05 -27.59 -26.94
CA PRO A 164 -7.86 -26.80 -26.72
C PRO A 164 -8.06 -25.38 -27.23
N LEU A 165 -7.40 -24.40 -26.53
CA LEU A 165 -7.33 -23.00 -26.93
C LEU A 165 -6.41 -22.84 -28.14
N SER A 166 -6.81 -22.06 -29.12
CA SER A 166 -5.95 -21.61 -30.21
C SER A 166 -5.16 -20.37 -29.73
N VAL A 167 -3.85 -20.40 -29.90
CA VAL A 167 -2.93 -19.37 -29.46
C VAL A 167 -2.20 -18.78 -30.65
N TYR A 168 -2.25 -17.45 -30.77
CA TYR A 168 -1.56 -16.72 -31.82
C TYR A 168 -0.51 -15.77 -31.19
N LEU A 169 0.74 -15.92 -31.60
CA LEU A 169 1.88 -15.11 -31.15
C LEU A 169 2.70 -14.61 -32.35
N PHE A 170 3.23 -13.38 -32.23
CA PHE A 170 4.17 -12.87 -33.22
C PHE A 170 5.56 -13.42 -32.95
N LYS A 171 6.18 -14.00 -33.99
CA LYS A 171 7.56 -14.50 -33.92
C LYS A 171 8.55 -13.35 -33.79
N LYS A 172 9.60 -13.54 -32.99
CA LYS A 172 10.72 -12.61 -32.91
C LYS A 172 11.43 -12.50 -34.25
N GLY A 173 11.61 -11.28 -34.77
CA GLY A 173 12.30 -11.05 -36.03
C GLY A 173 11.54 -11.52 -37.28
N GLY A 174 10.24 -11.74 -37.17
CA GLY A 174 9.36 -11.94 -38.32
C GLY A 174 9.52 -10.78 -39.31
N ALA A 175 9.76 -11.12 -40.55
CA ALA A 175 9.99 -10.18 -41.65
C ALA A 175 8.87 -9.13 -41.69
N ASP A 176 9.25 -7.94 -42.12
CA ASP A 176 8.42 -6.78 -42.43
C ASP A 176 6.91 -6.98 -42.21
N TYR A 177 6.42 -6.43 -41.09
CA TYR A 177 4.96 -6.43 -40.72
C TYR A 177 4.08 -5.84 -41.83
N THR A 178 4.70 -5.24 -42.85
CA THR A 178 4.04 -4.60 -44.01
C THR A 178 3.77 -5.56 -45.15
N ALA A 179 4.51 -6.68 -45.29
CA ALA A 179 4.40 -7.56 -46.43
C ALA A 179 3.44 -8.78 -46.23
N ASP A 180 3.54 -9.49 -45.09
CA ASP A 180 2.64 -10.56 -44.73
C ASP A 180 2.56 -10.72 -43.18
N PRO A 181 1.54 -10.12 -42.55
CA PRO A 181 1.34 -10.22 -41.09
C PRO A 181 1.07 -11.66 -40.64
N LEU A 182 0.46 -12.50 -41.46
CA LEU A 182 0.10 -13.86 -41.10
C LEU A 182 1.30 -14.79 -41.09
N ALA A 183 2.26 -14.62 -41.99
CA ALA A 183 3.50 -15.40 -42.00
C ALA A 183 4.38 -15.12 -40.77
N SER A 184 4.22 -13.92 -40.15
CA SER A 184 4.92 -13.52 -38.95
C SER A 184 4.28 -14.07 -37.66
N MET A 185 3.12 -14.68 -37.72
CA MET A 185 2.41 -15.26 -36.59
C MET A 185 2.68 -16.75 -36.46
N SER A 186 2.85 -17.22 -35.24
CA SER A 186 2.82 -18.63 -34.85
C SER A 186 1.42 -18.92 -34.32
N ASN A 187 0.83 -20.02 -34.79
CA ASN A 187 -0.44 -20.53 -34.29
C ASN A 187 -0.27 -21.97 -33.83
N GLU A 188 -0.56 -22.23 -32.57
CA GLU A 188 -0.58 -23.58 -31.97
C GLU A 188 -1.74 -23.69 -30.98
N ASN A 189 -2.06 -24.93 -30.61
CA ASN A 189 -3.11 -25.22 -29.65
C ASN A 189 -2.50 -25.58 -28.28
N MET A 190 -3.18 -25.19 -27.19
CA MET A 190 -2.84 -25.61 -25.85
C MET A 190 -4.07 -25.99 -25.04
N GLY A 191 -3.93 -26.99 -24.15
CA GLY A 191 -4.98 -27.35 -23.19
C GLY A 191 -4.97 -26.39 -22.01
N THR A 192 -5.95 -26.56 -21.12
CA THR A 192 -6.04 -25.82 -19.85
C THR A 192 -5.99 -26.77 -18.67
N SER A 193 -5.50 -26.33 -17.50
CA SER A 193 -5.34 -27.16 -16.30
C SER A 193 -5.96 -26.55 -15.04
N GLY A 194 -6.23 -25.25 -15.05
CA GLY A 194 -6.82 -24.56 -13.92
C GLY A 194 -6.85 -23.06 -14.09
N THR A 195 -7.37 -22.39 -13.06
CA THR A 195 -7.43 -20.93 -12.99
C THR A 195 -6.81 -20.42 -11.70
N PHE A 196 -6.18 -19.24 -11.78
CA PHE A 196 -5.71 -18.52 -10.61
C PHE A 196 -6.55 -17.25 -10.38
N PHE A 197 -6.63 -16.85 -9.12
CA PHE A 197 -7.29 -15.63 -8.68
C PHE A 197 -6.39 -14.88 -7.70
N ILE A 198 -5.89 -13.71 -8.10
CA ILE A 198 -5.00 -12.86 -7.31
C ILE A 198 -5.59 -11.47 -7.16
N GLN A 199 -5.77 -10.80 -8.30
CA GLN A 199 -6.30 -9.45 -8.44
C GLN A 199 -6.62 -9.21 -9.92
N GLN A 200 -7.60 -8.34 -10.19
CA GLN A 200 -8.10 -8.06 -11.52
C GLN A 200 -7.00 -7.76 -12.54
N ASP A 201 -5.97 -6.98 -12.19
CA ASP A 201 -4.86 -6.64 -13.10
C ASP A 201 -4.07 -7.87 -13.59
N PHE A 202 -4.01 -8.95 -12.80
CA PHE A 202 -3.37 -10.19 -13.22
C PHE A 202 -4.36 -11.13 -13.85
N ASP A 203 -5.55 -11.22 -13.28
CA ASP A 203 -6.61 -12.18 -13.64
C ASP A 203 -7.17 -11.89 -15.03
N ASP A 204 -7.20 -10.61 -15.43
CA ASP A 204 -7.70 -10.16 -16.74
C ASP A 204 -6.62 -10.15 -17.84
N HIS A 205 -5.32 -10.28 -17.46
CA HIS A 205 -4.23 -10.04 -18.41
C HIS A 205 -3.23 -11.17 -18.56
N TYR A 206 -3.17 -12.15 -17.65
CA TYR A 206 -2.12 -13.17 -17.68
C TYR A 206 -2.63 -14.59 -17.86
N VAL A 207 -1.87 -15.34 -18.65
CA VAL A 207 -1.99 -16.80 -18.81
C VAL A 207 -0.59 -17.41 -18.64
N ILE A 208 -0.48 -18.45 -17.83
CA ILE A 208 0.79 -19.11 -17.52
C ILE A 208 0.83 -20.48 -18.19
N THR A 209 1.94 -20.79 -18.87
CA THR A 209 2.12 -22.06 -19.56
C THR A 209 3.58 -22.52 -19.54
N ASN A 210 3.90 -23.55 -20.30
CA ASN A 210 5.22 -24.15 -20.39
C ASN A 210 6.23 -23.23 -21.11
N LEU A 211 7.43 -23.07 -20.55
CA LEU A 211 8.49 -22.23 -21.10
C LEU A 211 8.94 -22.69 -22.49
N ALA A 212 9.16 -24.01 -22.67
CA ALA A 212 9.66 -24.54 -23.93
C ALA A 212 8.63 -24.35 -25.07
N PHE A 213 7.33 -24.44 -24.77
CA PHE A 213 6.27 -24.14 -25.70
C PHE A 213 6.33 -22.69 -26.19
N ILE A 214 6.40 -21.72 -25.27
CA ILE A 214 6.46 -20.31 -25.64
C ILE A 214 7.74 -19.95 -26.39
N LYS A 215 8.88 -20.49 -25.97
CA LYS A 215 10.14 -20.30 -26.70
C LYS A 215 10.04 -20.79 -28.15
N ARG A 216 9.41 -21.93 -28.39
CA ARG A 216 9.16 -22.44 -29.75
C ARG A 216 8.28 -21.51 -30.55
N MET A 217 7.16 -21.06 -29.97
CA MET A 217 6.24 -20.14 -30.64
C MET A 217 6.85 -18.80 -30.98
N LEU A 218 7.69 -18.25 -30.11
CA LEU A 218 8.39 -16.99 -30.30
C LEU A 218 9.62 -17.12 -31.20
N GLY A 219 10.09 -18.35 -31.49
CA GLY A 219 11.33 -18.60 -32.23
C GLY A 219 12.59 -18.23 -31.47
N LEU A 220 12.57 -18.35 -30.12
CA LEU A 220 13.71 -18.04 -29.27
C LEU A 220 14.75 -19.16 -29.28
N LYS A 221 16.04 -18.81 -29.20
CA LYS A 221 17.14 -19.75 -29.06
C LYS A 221 17.12 -20.42 -27.66
N ALA A 222 17.92 -21.48 -27.52
CA ALA A 222 17.97 -22.27 -26.27
C ALA A 222 18.38 -21.45 -25.04
N ASP A 223 19.26 -20.47 -25.22
CA ASP A 223 19.81 -19.58 -24.18
C ASP A 223 19.13 -18.21 -24.10
N GLU A 224 18.04 -18.02 -24.88
CA GLU A 224 17.33 -16.76 -25.00
C GLU A 224 16.01 -16.80 -24.21
N TYR A 225 15.71 -15.71 -23.45
CA TYR A 225 14.58 -15.57 -22.54
C TYR A 225 14.05 -14.14 -22.54
N SER A 226 12.83 -13.90 -22.09
CA SER A 226 12.34 -12.54 -21.82
C SER A 226 12.83 -12.01 -20.48
N GLY A 227 13.14 -12.90 -19.54
CA GLY A 227 13.67 -12.55 -18.23
C GLY A 227 14.04 -13.74 -17.36
N ALA A 228 14.61 -13.44 -16.20
CA ALA A 228 14.82 -14.40 -15.13
C ALA A 228 14.25 -13.81 -13.82
N GLU A 229 13.59 -14.64 -13.05
CA GLU A 229 12.90 -14.28 -11.82
C GLU A 229 13.53 -15.02 -10.63
N LEU A 230 13.86 -14.27 -9.57
CA LEU A 230 14.55 -14.81 -8.41
C LEU A 230 13.69 -14.64 -7.15
N ALA A 231 13.65 -15.70 -6.35
CA ALA A 231 13.19 -15.66 -4.97
C ALA A 231 14.38 -15.62 -4.04
N LEU A 232 14.30 -14.82 -2.99
CA LEU A 232 15.32 -14.69 -1.96
C LEU A 232 14.90 -15.42 -0.69
N ASP A 233 15.90 -15.78 0.14
CA ASP A 233 15.64 -16.31 1.48
C ASP A 233 14.96 -15.26 2.37
N ASP A 234 15.35 -13.99 2.22
CA ASP A 234 14.73 -12.83 2.85
C ASP A 234 14.54 -11.72 1.80
N SER A 235 13.30 -11.45 1.42
CA SER A 235 12.91 -10.43 0.44
C SER A 235 13.43 -9.02 0.79
N ARG A 236 13.69 -8.73 2.08
CA ARG A 236 14.24 -7.45 2.55
C ARG A 236 15.68 -7.21 2.08
N GLN A 237 16.37 -8.27 1.70
CA GLN A 237 17.75 -8.18 1.18
C GLN A 237 17.82 -7.83 -0.31
N ALA A 238 16.69 -7.77 -1.02
CA ALA A 238 16.66 -7.45 -2.45
C ALA A 238 17.43 -6.16 -2.83
N PRO A 239 17.32 -5.04 -2.10
CA PRO A 239 18.09 -3.84 -2.40
C PRO A 239 19.62 -4.02 -2.23
N LEU A 240 20.05 -4.92 -1.34
CA LEU A 240 21.47 -5.21 -1.11
C LEU A 240 22.03 -6.16 -2.15
N LEU A 241 21.24 -7.14 -2.61
CA LEU A 241 21.64 -8.13 -3.61
C LEU A 241 21.61 -7.57 -5.03
N LYS A 242 20.72 -6.63 -5.33
CA LYS A 242 20.63 -5.98 -6.65
C LYS A 242 21.99 -5.50 -7.20
N PRO A 243 22.82 -4.69 -6.47
CA PRO A 243 24.10 -4.24 -6.99
C PRO A 243 25.14 -5.37 -7.13
N VAL A 244 25.00 -6.45 -6.38
CA VAL A 244 25.86 -7.63 -6.51
C VAL A 244 25.57 -8.36 -7.83
N LEU A 245 24.30 -8.65 -8.09
CA LEU A 245 23.84 -9.27 -9.34
C LEU A 245 24.11 -8.38 -10.55
N GLN A 246 23.96 -7.05 -10.42
CA GLN A 246 24.24 -6.09 -11.50
C GLN A 246 25.73 -6.11 -11.90
N ARG A 247 26.64 -6.25 -10.92
CA ARG A 247 28.08 -6.39 -11.21
C ARG A 247 28.41 -7.71 -11.88
N LEU A 248 27.70 -8.77 -11.54
CA LEU A 248 27.90 -10.12 -12.10
C LEU A 248 27.44 -10.18 -13.57
N LEU A 249 26.29 -9.57 -13.89
CA LEU A 249 25.68 -9.64 -15.22
C LEU A 249 26.14 -8.53 -16.16
N GLY A 250 26.55 -7.36 -15.63
CA GLY A 250 26.95 -6.23 -16.44
C GLY A 250 25.78 -5.28 -16.78
N LYS A 251 26.03 -4.33 -17.71
CA LYS A 251 25.11 -3.21 -18.03
C LYS A 251 23.99 -3.59 -19.01
N ASP A 252 24.12 -4.71 -19.69
CA ASP A 252 23.15 -5.16 -20.69
C ASP A 252 21.87 -5.73 -20.04
N TYR A 253 21.89 -5.90 -18.73
CA TYR A 253 20.80 -6.41 -17.93
C TYR A 253 20.29 -5.36 -16.95
N GLN A 254 18.99 -5.27 -16.81
CA GLN A 254 18.31 -4.46 -15.81
C GLN A 254 17.79 -5.37 -14.70
N ILE A 255 18.16 -5.08 -13.45
CA ILE A 255 17.68 -5.81 -12.28
C ILE A 255 16.73 -4.91 -11.52
N GLN A 256 15.53 -5.41 -11.31
CA GLN A 256 14.46 -4.68 -10.63
C GLN A 256 14.04 -5.43 -9.37
N THR A 257 13.99 -4.72 -8.26
CA THR A 257 13.34 -5.21 -7.03
C THR A 257 11.82 -5.23 -7.24
N ARG A 258 11.08 -5.95 -6.40
CA ARG A 258 9.62 -5.99 -6.45
C ARG A 258 8.99 -4.59 -6.39
N TYR A 259 9.57 -3.69 -5.61
CA TYR A 259 9.16 -2.29 -5.56
C TYR A 259 9.33 -1.60 -6.91
N GLU A 260 10.49 -1.77 -7.56
CA GLU A 260 10.79 -1.13 -8.84
C GLU A 260 9.98 -1.70 -10.02
N GLN A 261 9.58 -2.98 -9.95
CA GLN A 261 8.68 -3.60 -10.93
C GLN A 261 7.30 -2.91 -10.96
N ASN A 262 6.89 -2.30 -9.83
CA ASN A 262 5.59 -1.65 -9.64
C ASN A 262 5.71 -0.24 -9.08
N GLN A 263 6.76 0.48 -9.45
CA GLN A 263 7.07 1.79 -8.90
C GLN A 263 5.90 2.78 -9.01
N SER A 264 5.15 2.75 -10.11
CA SER A 264 3.98 3.63 -10.31
C SER A 264 2.91 3.38 -9.25
N LEU A 265 2.58 2.13 -8.97
CA LEU A 265 1.61 1.76 -7.95
C LEU A 265 2.03 2.25 -6.55
N TYR A 266 3.27 1.95 -6.15
CA TYR A 266 3.79 2.37 -4.84
C TYR A 266 3.87 3.89 -4.71
N ASN A 267 4.21 4.60 -5.78
CA ASN A 267 4.23 6.07 -5.79
C ASN A 267 2.83 6.65 -5.66
N VAL A 268 1.83 6.09 -6.36
CA VAL A 268 0.42 6.50 -6.23
C VAL A 268 -0.06 6.29 -4.81
N MET A 269 0.12 5.09 -4.25
CA MET A 269 -0.28 4.78 -2.87
C MET A 269 0.39 5.70 -1.84
N GLY A 270 1.70 5.98 -2.01
CA GLY A 270 2.41 6.91 -1.14
C GLY A 270 1.86 8.33 -1.23
N THR A 271 1.55 8.80 -2.44
CA THR A 271 0.96 10.13 -2.67
C THR A 271 -0.44 10.23 -2.07
N GLU A 272 -1.28 9.22 -2.28
CA GLU A 272 -2.64 9.17 -1.70
C GLU A 272 -2.59 9.24 -0.17
N LYS A 273 -1.71 8.50 0.47
CA LYS A 273 -1.53 8.54 1.93
C LYS A 273 -1.22 9.96 2.42
N TRP A 274 -0.33 10.67 1.73
CA TRP A 274 0.01 12.05 2.08
C TRP A 274 -1.13 13.03 1.85
N VAL A 275 -1.86 12.90 0.75
CA VAL A 275 -3.04 13.74 0.45
C VAL A 275 -4.10 13.54 1.53
N ILE A 276 -4.42 12.31 1.88
CA ILE A 276 -5.38 11.97 2.93
C ILE A 276 -4.94 12.58 4.27
N TYR A 277 -3.65 12.40 4.63
CA TYR A 277 -3.10 12.96 5.86
C TYR A 277 -3.24 14.49 5.91
N VAL A 278 -2.92 15.20 4.82
CA VAL A 278 -3.06 16.66 4.73
C VAL A 278 -4.51 17.10 4.88
N VAL A 279 -5.45 16.45 4.18
CA VAL A 279 -6.88 16.76 4.26
C VAL A 279 -7.40 16.56 5.68
N LEU A 280 -7.07 15.44 6.32
CA LEU A 280 -7.50 15.15 7.70
C LEU A 280 -6.84 16.09 8.71
N THR A 281 -5.58 16.48 8.48
CA THR A 281 -4.92 17.51 9.29
C THR A 281 -5.61 18.86 9.17
N LEU A 282 -6.10 19.23 7.98
CA LEU A 282 -6.88 20.45 7.79
C LEU A 282 -8.20 20.42 8.59
N ILE A 283 -8.86 19.26 8.63
CA ILE A 283 -10.06 19.05 9.46
C ILE A 283 -9.71 19.22 10.95
N LEU A 284 -8.57 18.70 11.39
CA LEU A 284 -8.08 18.86 12.78
C LEU A 284 -7.78 20.33 13.09
N VAL A 285 -7.22 21.09 12.15
CA VAL A 285 -6.99 22.54 12.28
C VAL A 285 -8.31 23.27 12.45
N VAL A 286 -9.33 22.94 11.64
CA VAL A 286 -10.69 23.52 11.81
C VAL A 286 -11.27 23.19 13.19
N ALA A 287 -11.11 21.94 13.66
CA ALA A 287 -11.52 21.56 15.01
C ALA A 287 -10.79 22.37 16.11
N ALA A 288 -9.53 22.73 15.89
CA ALA A 288 -8.75 23.52 16.82
C ALA A 288 -9.23 24.98 16.96
N PHE A 289 -9.94 25.52 15.98
CA PHE A 289 -10.59 26.84 16.15
C PHE A 289 -11.62 26.83 17.28
N ASN A 290 -12.31 25.73 17.54
CA ASN A 290 -13.20 25.60 18.69
C ASN A 290 -12.41 25.73 20.01
N MET A 291 -11.17 25.23 20.04
CA MET A 291 -10.29 25.39 21.20
C MET A 291 -9.86 26.84 21.42
N VAL A 292 -9.64 27.63 20.35
CA VAL A 292 -9.37 29.07 20.47
C VAL A 292 -10.53 29.77 21.18
N GLY A 293 -11.77 29.45 20.78
CA GLY A 293 -12.99 29.97 21.42
C GLY A 293 -13.09 29.58 22.90
N ALA A 294 -12.90 28.31 23.20
CA ALA A 294 -12.93 27.78 24.57
C ALA A 294 -11.89 28.43 25.47
N LEU A 295 -10.64 28.52 25.01
CA LEU A 295 -9.56 29.17 25.78
C LEU A 295 -9.78 30.67 25.95
N THR A 296 -10.29 31.37 24.94
CA THR A 296 -10.63 32.81 25.04
C THR A 296 -11.70 33.04 26.10
N MET A 297 -12.74 32.22 26.10
CA MET A 297 -13.82 32.30 27.09
C MET A 297 -13.29 32.00 28.52
N LEU A 298 -12.41 31.02 28.65
CA LEU A 298 -11.78 30.67 29.91
C LEU A 298 -10.91 31.83 30.45
N VAL A 299 -10.16 32.52 29.58
CA VAL A 299 -9.38 33.70 29.95
C VAL A 299 -10.30 34.79 30.53
N TRP A 300 -11.47 35.00 29.92
CA TRP A 300 -12.43 35.97 30.42
C TRP A 300 -13.02 35.58 31.80
N GLU A 301 -13.35 34.32 32.00
CA GLU A 301 -13.83 33.84 33.31
C GLU A 301 -12.76 34.00 34.42
N LYS A 302 -11.51 33.80 34.06
CA LYS A 302 -10.36 33.80 35.00
C LYS A 302 -9.66 35.17 35.13
N GLN A 303 -10.30 36.25 34.63
CA GLN A 303 -9.73 37.62 34.74
C GLN A 303 -9.37 37.99 36.18
N LYS A 304 -10.25 37.74 37.15
CA LYS A 304 -9.99 38.01 38.56
C LYS A 304 -8.79 37.23 39.10
N ASP A 305 -8.69 35.96 38.75
CA ASP A 305 -7.56 35.12 39.14
C ASP A 305 -6.24 35.62 38.52
N ILE A 306 -6.29 36.09 37.25
CA ILE A 306 -5.16 36.69 36.55
C ILE A 306 -4.69 37.96 37.27
N HIS A 307 -5.63 38.87 37.68
CA HIS A 307 -5.31 40.09 38.41
C HIS A 307 -4.66 39.78 39.76
N VAL A 308 -5.18 38.80 40.51
CA VAL A 308 -4.58 38.38 41.80
C VAL A 308 -3.18 37.81 41.58
N LEU A 309 -2.95 36.98 40.58
CA LEU A 309 -1.62 36.43 40.26
C LEU A 309 -0.65 37.54 39.89
N LYS A 310 -1.07 38.53 39.09
CA LYS A 310 -0.23 39.70 38.74
C LYS A 310 0.09 40.57 39.98
N ALA A 311 -0.87 40.79 40.86
CA ALA A 311 -0.65 41.50 42.13
C ALA A 311 0.33 40.77 43.05
N LEU A 312 0.37 39.43 43.00
CA LEU A 312 1.37 38.59 43.71
C LEU A 312 2.72 38.51 43.01
N GLY A 313 2.93 39.24 41.89
CA GLY A 313 4.21 39.35 41.19
C GLY A 313 4.37 38.40 40.01
N ALA A 314 3.31 37.74 39.53
CA ALA A 314 3.39 36.94 38.32
C ALA A 314 3.60 37.82 37.07
N ASN A 315 4.65 37.51 36.30
CA ASN A 315 4.91 38.20 35.04
C ASN A 315 4.04 37.65 33.89
N ASP A 316 3.93 38.45 32.80
CA ASP A 316 3.15 38.11 31.64
C ASP A 316 3.53 36.74 31.02
N ALA A 317 4.82 36.40 30.99
CA ALA A 317 5.31 35.12 30.50
C ALA A 317 4.80 33.95 31.37
N MET A 318 4.64 34.14 32.68
CA MET A 318 4.07 33.09 33.54
C MET A 318 2.60 32.88 33.26
N ILE A 319 1.81 33.95 33.10
CA ILE A 319 0.39 33.89 32.75
C ILE A 319 0.21 33.19 31.38
N GLN A 320 0.99 33.61 30.39
CA GLN A 320 0.98 33.00 29.07
C GLN A 320 1.24 31.49 29.12
N LYS A 321 2.27 31.07 29.88
CA LYS A 321 2.61 29.64 30.04
C LYS A 321 1.49 28.84 30.72
N ILE A 322 0.73 29.42 31.65
CA ILE A 322 -0.38 28.74 32.31
C ILE A 322 -1.46 28.40 31.27
N PHE A 323 -1.94 29.38 30.48
CA PHE A 323 -2.98 29.16 29.50
C PHE A 323 -2.50 28.32 28.29
N LEU A 324 -1.24 28.44 27.89
CA LEU A 324 -0.63 27.55 26.90
C LEU A 324 -0.62 26.10 27.37
N SER A 325 -0.26 25.89 28.66
CA SER A 325 -0.28 24.54 29.27
C SER A 325 -1.69 23.97 29.36
N GLU A 326 -2.71 24.81 29.51
CA GLU A 326 -4.10 24.37 29.55
C GLU A 326 -4.60 23.92 28.17
N GLY A 327 -4.27 24.68 27.10
CA GLY A 327 -4.55 24.26 25.73
C GLY A 327 -3.82 22.95 25.37
N LEU A 328 -2.57 22.82 25.81
CA LEU A 328 -1.81 21.59 25.61
C LEU A 328 -2.42 20.40 26.36
N LEU A 329 -2.94 20.63 27.59
CA LEU A 329 -3.60 19.61 28.40
C LEU A 329 -4.90 19.13 27.73
N LEU A 330 -5.73 20.06 27.20
CA LEU A 330 -6.93 19.73 26.42
C LEU A 330 -6.59 18.87 25.19
N ALA A 331 -5.51 19.25 24.50
CA ALA A 331 -5.05 18.51 23.31
C ALA A 331 -4.53 17.12 23.64
N LEU A 332 -3.75 16.99 24.73
CA LEU A 332 -3.23 15.69 25.17
C LEU A 332 -4.35 14.76 25.64
N MET A 333 -5.33 15.30 26.37
CA MET A 333 -6.49 14.51 26.80
C MET A 333 -7.37 14.13 25.60
N GLY A 334 -7.73 15.11 24.75
CA GLY A 334 -8.54 14.86 23.55
C GLY A 334 -7.82 13.93 22.60
N GLY A 335 -6.54 14.16 22.30
CA GLY A 335 -5.72 13.29 21.45
C GLY A 335 -5.55 11.89 22.04
N GLY A 336 -5.29 11.78 23.34
CA GLY A 336 -5.18 10.49 24.04
C GLY A 336 -6.47 9.67 23.97
N PHE A 337 -7.62 10.30 24.25
CA PHE A 337 -8.91 9.62 24.10
C PHE A 337 -9.21 9.28 22.63
N GLY A 338 -8.83 10.13 21.68
CA GLY A 338 -8.96 9.86 20.24
C GLY A 338 -8.12 8.65 19.81
N VAL A 339 -6.88 8.56 20.28
CA VAL A 339 -5.99 7.40 20.05
C VAL A 339 -6.62 6.13 20.61
N LEU A 340 -7.10 6.14 21.86
CA LEU A 340 -7.72 4.98 22.49
C LEU A 340 -8.99 4.54 21.75
N LEU A 341 -9.81 5.49 21.31
CA LEU A 341 -11.01 5.24 20.54
C LEU A 341 -10.65 4.59 19.17
N ALA A 342 -9.65 5.11 18.49
CA ALA A 342 -9.20 4.55 17.22
C ALA A 342 -8.67 3.13 17.38
N ILE A 343 -7.82 2.87 18.39
CA ILE A 343 -7.31 1.52 18.69
C ILE A 343 -8.48 0.56 18.97
N PHE A 344 -9.46 1.00 19.74
CA PHE A 344 -10.63 0.20 20.07
C PHE A 344 -11.47 -0.16 18.82
N ILE A 345 -11.73 0.83 17.95
CA ILE A 345 -12.47 0.61 16.70
C ILE A 345 -11.66 -0.31 15.75
N CYS A 346 -10.35 -0.08 15.59
CA CYS A 346 -9.49 -0.95 14.78
C CYS A 346 -9.45 -2.38 15.31
N TRP A 347 -9.43 -2.56 16.65
CA TRP A 347 -9.49 -3.88 17.26
C TRP A 347 -10.83 -4.56 17.00
N LEU A 348 -11.96 -3.83 17.12
CA LEU A 348 -13.28 -4.36 16.78
C LEU A 348 -13.36 -4.78 15.31
N GLN A 349 -12.87 -3.93 14.40
CA GLN A 349 -12.84 -4.23 12.97
C GLN A 349 -11.99 -5.46 12.66
N SER A 350 -10.80 -5.56 13.25
CA SER A 350 -9.90 -6.72 13.05
C SER A 350 -10.48 -8.03 13.59
N LYS A 351 -11.29 -7.98 14.68
CA LYS A 351 -11.84 -9.18 15.33
C LYS A 351 -13.19 -9.60 14.75
N TYR A 352 -14.05 -8.65 14.45
CA TYR A 352 -15.47 -8.90 14.10
C TYR A 352 -15.80 -8.59 12.64
N HIS A 353 -14.85 -8.01 11.87
CA HIS A 353 -15.04 -7.66 10.45
C HIS A 353 -16.33 -6.86 10.19
N LEU A 354 -16.61 -5.85 11.05
CA LEU A 354 -17.88 -5.12 11.09
C LEU A 354 -18.18 -4.37 9.78
N VAL A 355 -17.15 -3.88 9.11
CA VAL A 355 -17.30 -3.15 7.85
C VAL A 355 -16.88 -4.08 6.71
N PRO A 356 -17.86 -4.62 5.93
CA PRO A 356 -17.56 -5.46 4.79
C PRO A 356 -17.00 -4.64 3.63
N LEU A 357 -16.13 -5.25 2.82
CA LEU A 357 -15.65 -4.71 1.55
C LEU A 357 -16.63 -5.15 0.45
N GLN A 358 -17.37 -4.19 -0.13
CA GLN A 358 -18.29 -4.47 -1.23
C GLN A 358 -17.53 -4.40 -2.56
N GLY A 359 -17.45 -5.51 -3.29
CA GLY A 359 -16.83 -5.60 -4.61
C GLY A 359 -16.06 -6.91 -4.78
N GLY A 360 -16.45 -7.76 -5.73
CA GLY A 360 -15.88 -9.08 -5.95
C GLY A 360 -14.43 -9.13 -6.45
N SER A 361 -13.67 -8.03 -6.35
CA SER A 361 -12.32 -7.90 -6.89
C SER A 361 -11.20 -8.26 -5.92
N PHE A 362 -11.51 -8.55 -4.65
CA PHE A 362 -10.50 -8.83 -3.62
C PHE A 362 -10.75 -10.18 -2.94
N LEU A 363 -9.65 -10.83 -2.52
CA LEU A 363 -9.65 -12.10 -1.77
C LEU A 363 -10.19 -11.98 -0.33
N ILE A 364 -10.54 -10.80 0.13
CA ILE A 364 -11.07 -10.53 1.47
C ILE A 364 -12.39 -9.78 1.39
N ASP A 365 -13.30 -10.12 2.30
CA ASP A 365 -14.67 -9.58 2.34
C ASP A 365 -14.80 -8.41 3.34
N TYR A 366 -13.71 -7.91 3.92
CA TYR A 366 -13.73 -6.86 4.94
C TYR A 366 -12.59 -5.87 4.77
N TYR A 367 -12.78 -4.64 5.24
CA TYR A 367 -11.73 -3.63 5.24
C TYR A 367 -10.58 -4.03 6.17
N PRO A 368 -9.34 -4.22 5.64
CA PRO A 368 -8.19 -4.53 6.44
C PRO A 368 -7.75 -3.30 7.24
N VAL A 369 -7.31 -3.50 8.48
CA VAL A 369 -6.76 -2.45 9.34
C VAL A 369 -5.40 -2.86 9.87
N LYS A 370 -4.41 -1.95 9.79
CA LYS A 370 -3.07 -2.17 10.31
C LYS A 370 -2.58 -0.95 11.08
N LEU A 371 -2.38 -1.14 12.38
CA LEU A 371 -1.84 -0.10 13.25
C LEU A 371 -0.31 -0.03 13.08
N VAL A 372 0.21 1.17 12.77
CA VAL A 372 1.65 1.42 12.58
C VAL A 372 2.10 2.48 13.58
N ALA A 373 3.10 2.15 14.40
CA ALA A 373 3.55 3.01 15.50
C ALA A 373 4.02 4.41 15.03
N THR A 374 4.59 4.51 13.85
CA THR A 374 5.03 5.79 13.26
C THR A 374 3.86 6.75 13.01
N ASP A 375 2.69 6.23 12.63
CA ASP A 375 1.51 7.06 12.37
C ASP A 375 0.94 7.64 13.68
N PHE A 376 1.02 6.91 14.79
CA PHE A 376 0.65 7.44 16.11
C PHE A 376 1.56 8.61 16.51
N LEU A 377 2.87 8.48 16.32
CA LEU A 377 3.82 9.56 16.59
C LEU A 377 3.56 10.77 15.68
N LEU A 378 3.29 10.54 14.40
CA LEU A 378 2.95 11.58 13.44
C LEU A 378 1.67 12.33 13.88
N VAL A 379 0.59 11.61 14.18
CA VAL A 379 -0.70 12.20 14.60
C VAL A 379 -0.56 12.94 15.92
N LEU A 380 0.11 12.36 16.94
CA LEU A 380 0.34 13.03 18.22
C LEU A 380 1.15 14.30 18.06
N SER A 381 2.22 14.29 17.25
CA SER A 381 3.01 15.49 16.98
C SER A 381 2.19 16.57 16.27
N THR A 382 1.33 16.17 15.31
CA THR A 382 0.43 17.09 14.62
C THR A 382 -0.57 17.73 15.58
N ILE A 383 -1.20 16.93 16.46
CA ILE A 383 -2.11 17.45 17.49
C ILE A 383 -1.42 18.45 18.39
N LEU A 384 -0.20 18.15 18.84
CA LEU A 384 0.60 19.04 19.69
C LEU A 384 0.92 20.36 18.98
N VAL A 385 1.36 20.31 17.73
CA VAL A 385 1.68 21.51 16.93
C VAL A 385 0.44 22.36 16.74
N VAL A 386 -0.67 21.75 16.30
CA VAL A 386 -1.93 22.46 16.09
C VAL A 386 -2.47 23.06 17.38
N ALA A 387 -2.38 22.34 18.50
CA ALA A 387 -2.81 22.83 19.81
C ALA A 387 -1.95 24.01 20.30
N LEU A 388 -0.63 23.95 20.12
CA LEU A 388 0.26 25.05 20.46
C LEU A 388 -0.07 26.31 19.66
N LEU A 389 -0.29 26.17 18.35
CA LEU A 389 -0.67 27.28 17.49
C LEU A 389 -2.04 27.87 17.88
N ALA A 390 -3.03 27.03 18.14
CA ALA A 390 -4.37 27.46 18.52
C ALA A 390 -4.41 28.11 19.91
N SER A 391 -3.62 27.63 20.88
CA SER A 391 -3.58 28.19 22.23
C SER A 391 -2.71 29.44 22.35
N TRP A 392 -1.82 29.70 21.38
CA TRP A 392 -0.90 30.84 21.43
C TRP A 392 -1.58 32.22 21.46
N LEU A 393 -2.60 32.43 20.59
CA LEU A 393 -3.34 33.67 20.54
C LEU A 393 -4.14 33.98 21.83
N PRO A 394 -4.96 33.07 22.38
CA PRO A 394 -5.66 33.29 23.65
C PRO A 394 -4.72 33.49 24.82
N SER A 395 -3.61 32.72 24.91
CA SER A 395 -2.62 32.83 25.99
C SER A 395 -1.90 34.17 25.98
N LYS A 396 -1.58 34.71 24.79
CA LYS A 396 -0.99 36.06 24.64
C LYS A 396 -1.96 37.14 25.07
N LYS A 397 -3.24 37.03 24.74
CA LYS A 397 -4.29 37.95 25.19
C LYS A 397 -4.47 37.92 26.71
N ALA A 398 -4.39 36.73 27.33
CA ALA A 398 -4.45 36.59 28.78
C ALA A 398 -3.28 37.31 29.47
N ALA A 399 -2.09 37.20 28.93
CA ALA A 399 -0.91 37.86 29.46
C ALA A 399 -0.98 39.40 29.37
N ALA A 400 -1.55 39.94 28.32
CA ALA A 400 -1.63 41.38 28.01
C ALA A 400 -2.73 42.11 28.77
N GLN A 401 -3.52 41.46 29.66
CA GLN A 401 -4.58 42.14 30.43
C GLN A 401 -3.97 43.15 31.43
N PRO A 402 -4.47 44.41 31.42
CA PRO A 402 -3.99 45.39 32.37
C PRO A 402 -4.41 45.06 33.81
N ILE A 403 -3.63 45.54 34.81
CA ILE A 403 -4.02 45.44 36.20
C ILE A 403 -5.05 46.53 36.48
N GLU A 404 -6.34 46.21 36.50
CA GLU A 404 -7.34 47.11 37.02
C GLU A 404 -7.44 46.94 38.53
N LEU A 405 -6.91 47.91 39.25
CA LEU A 405 -7.08 48.07 40.70
C LEU A 405 -8.45 48.73 40.91
N SER A 406 -9.53 47.97 41.01
CA SER A 406 -10.84 48.42 41.44
C SER A 406 -11.10 47.99 42.87
#